data_2779858106227c332d03d4a28de80664
#
_entry.id   2779858106227c332d03d4a28de80664
#
_cell.length_a   1.000
_cell.length_b   1.000
_cell.length_c   1.000
_cell.angle_alpha   90.00
_cell.angle_beta   90.00
_cell.angle_gamma   90.00
#
_symmetry.space_group_name_H-M   'P 1'
#
loop_
_entity.id
_entity.type
_entity.pdbx_description
1 polymer ?
#
loop_
_entity_poly.entity_id
_entity_poly.type
_entity_poly.pdbx_seq_one_letter_code
_entity_poly.pdbx_strand_id
1 'polypeptide(L)'
;MPDRRTELMDAALRVVADKGMKGLTHRAVDAAAQLAEGTTSNYYRTRAALVEAALGRMEQLDGQLLQDLAPSGPPGTVAELADQLAGLVLSLTGKHAALTRARLALSLDQPDAVKAGHFRLVGGMENTLAALGVTDAAARARDVADYGDGVMLHLLTVRRDGQPDAAAIAAAVRRLLAP
;
A
#
# COMPACT_ATOMS: atom_id res chain seq x y z
N MET A 1 21.75 8.56 -10.14
CA MET A 1 21.23 9.29 -8.97
C MET A 1 19.74 9.47 -9.17
N PRO A 2 18.90 9.29 -8.15
CA PRO A 2 17.48 9.58 -8.30
C PRO A 2 17.30 11.05 -8.69
N ASP A 3 16.31 11.32 -9.55
CA ASP A 3 15.92 12.67 -9.91
C ASP A 3 15.44 13.43 -8.67
N ARG A 4 15.70 14.73 -8.60
CA ARG A 4 15.31 15.61 -7.48
C ARG A 4 13.81 15.52 -7.15
N ARG A 5 12.97 15.35 -8.17
CA ARG A 5 11.52 15.16 -7.98
C ARG A 5 11.23 13.88 -7.20
N THR A 6 11.89 12.79 -7.54
CA THR A 6 11.77 11.50 -6.84
C THR A 6 12.20 11.62 -5.39
N GLU A 7 13.35 12.26 -5.11
CA GLU A 7 13.86 12.49 -3.76
C GLU A 7 12.86 13.27 -2.89
N LEU A 8 12.29 14.35 -3.44
CA LEU A 8 11.27 15.15 -2.76
C LEU A 8 10.00 14.35 -2.47
N MET A 9 9.55 13.51 -3.41
CA MET A 9 8.33 12.71 -3.22
C MET A 9 8.53 11.55 -2.23
N ASP A 10 9.71 10.93 -2.24
CA ASP A 10 10.07 9.95 -1.21
C ASP A 10 10.11 10.59 0.19
N ALA A 11 10.61 11.82 0.29
CA ALA A 11 10.55 12.59 1.53
C ALA A 11 9.12 12.97 1.92
N ALA A 12 8.27 13.36 0.96
CA ALA A 12 6.86 13.66 1.19
C ALA A 12 6.11 12.44 1.77
N LEU A 13 6.31 11.26 1.21
CA LEU A 13 5.71 10.02 1.72
C LEU A 13 6.20 9.68 3.13
N ARG A 14 7.49 9.91 3.46
CA ARG A 14 7.99 9.77 4.83
C ARG A 14 7.28 10.74 5.80
N VAL A 15 7.13 12.01 5.39
CA VAL A 15 6.40 13.00 6.20
C VAL A 15 4.95 12.58 6.44
N VAL A 16 4.27 12.09 5.41
CA VAL A 16 2.89 11.58 5.55
C VAL A 16 2.84 10.35 6.48
N ALA A 17 3.78 9.43 6.35
CA ALA A 17 3.86 8.23 7.19
C ALA A 17 4.03 8.57 8.69
N ASP A 18 4.81 9.62 9.00
CA ASP A 18 5.18 9.97 10.37
C ASP A 18 4.25 11.00 11.01
N LYS A 19 3.74 11.96 10.21
CA LYS A 19 2.98 13.13 10.71
C LYS A 19 1.57 13.25 10.13
N GLY A 20 1.17 12.30 9.29
CA GLY A 20 -0.11 12.32 8.58
C GLY A 20 -0.20 13.46 7.55
N MET A 21 -1.37 13.59 6.95
CA MET A 21 -1.64 14.60 5.91
C MET A 21 -1.55 16.05 6.39
N LYS A 22 -1.83 16.30 7.67
CA LYS A 22 -1.67 17.64 8.26
C LYS A 22 -0.20 18.06 8.35
N GLY A 23 0.70 17.10 8.50
CA GLY A 23 2.15 17.33 8.54
C GLY A 23 2.78 17.59 7.17
N LEU A 24 2.10 17.26 6.07
CA LEU A 24 2.61 17.43 4.70
C LEU A 24 2.61 18.92 4.31
N THR A 25 3.76 19.56 4.49
CA THR A 25 4.03 20.95 4.09
C THR A 25 5.35 21.00 3.30
N HIS A 26 5.52 22.01 2.45
CA HIS A 26 6.76 22.21 1.69
C HIS A 26 8.00 22.23 2.59
N ARG A 27 7.94 22.96 3.69
CA ARG A 27 9.03 23.03 4.69
C ARG A 27 9.32 21.69 5.35
N ALA A 28 8.28 20.91 5.66
CA ALA A 28 8.47 19.58 6.25
C ALA A 28 9.12 18.60 5.25
N VAL A 29 8.78 18.72 3.96
CA VAL A 29 9.40 17.92 2.90
C VAL A 29 10.85 18.34 2.68
N ASP A 30 11.17 19.64 2.62
CA ASP A 30 12.53 20.14 2.52
C ASP A 30 13.40 19.59 3.67
N ALA A 31 12.90 19.68 4.90
CA ALA A 31 13.59 19.16 6.08
C ALA A 31 13.78 17.64 6.04
N ALA A 32 12.76 16.87 5.62
CA ALA A 32 12.84 15.42 5.50
C ALA A 32 13.75 14.96 4.35
N ALA A 33 13.90 15.77 3.31
CA ALA A 33 14.83 15.55 2.20
C ALA A 33 16.24 16.08 2.49
N GLN A 34 16.44 16.77 3.62
CA GLN A 34 17.70 17.46 3.96
C GLN A 34 18.14 18.50 2.91
N LEU A 35 17.19 19.22 2.38
CA LEU A 35 17.37 20.26 1.34
C LEU A 35 17.13 21.66 1.91
N ALA A 36 17.62 22.65 1.17
CA ALA A 36 17.40 24.05 1.52
C ALA A 36 15.92 24.40 1.51
N GLU A 37 15.48 25.21 2.48
CA GLU A 37 14.11 25.71 2.57
C GLU A 37 13.70 26.43 1.27
N GLY A 38 12.51 26.13 0.75
CA GLY A 38 12.01 26.62 -0.52
C GLY A 38 12.26 25.70 -1.71
N THR A 39 13.09 24.65 -1.56
CA THR A 39 13.36 23.71 -2.66
C THR A 39 12.07 23.05 -3.15
N THR A 40 11.26 22.50 -2.25
CA THR A 40 9.99 21.83 -2.61
C THR A 40 9.05 22.78 -3.33
N SER A 41 8.95 24.05 -2.90
CA SER A 41 8.04 25.03 -3.51
C SER A 41 8.45 25.45 -4.93
N ASN A 42 9.73 25.30 -5.31
CA ASN A 42 10.19 25.50 -6.68
C ASN A 42 9.68 24.42 -7.65
N TYR A 43 9.45 23.20 -7.14
CA TYR A 43 8.94 22.06 -7.95
C TYR A 43 7.42 21.94 -7.86
N TYR A 44 6.84 22.21 -6.70
CA TYR A 44 5.41 22.04 -6.39
C TYR A 44 4.89 23.30 -5.71
N ARG A 45 4.33 24.22 -6.50
CA ARG A 45 3.97 25.56 -6.00
C ARG A 45 2.81 25.60 -5.01
N THR A 46 1.94 24.59 -5.04
CA THR A 46 0.76 24.52 -4.17
C THR A 46 0.74 23.23 -3.38
N ARG A 47 0.02 23.24 -2.25
CA ARG A 47 -0.21 22.01 -1.47
C ARG A 47 -0.92 20.94 -2.31
N ALA A 48 -1.86 21.32 -3.17
CA ALA A 48 -2.56 20.39 -4.05
C ALA A 48 -1.59 19.70 -5.02
N ALA A 49 -0.69 20.45 -5.69
CA ALA A 49 0.33 19.89 -6.56
C ALA A 49 1.30 18.95 -5.81
N LEU A 50 1.63 19.28 -4.55
CA LEU A 50 2.47 18.44 -3.70
C LEU A 50 1.77 17.11 -3.35
N VAL A 51 0.48 17.16 -3.00
CA VAL A 51 -0.34 15.97 -2.69
C VAL A 51 -0.49 15.09 -3.94
N GLU A 52 -0.82 15.67 -5.08
CA GLU A 52 -0.95 14.96 -6.36
C GLU A 52 0.35 14.24 -6.74
N ALA A 53 1.49 14.92 -6.61
CA ALA A 53 2.79 14.33 -6.89
C ALA A 53 3.14 13.19 -5.90
N ALA A 54 2.79 13.33 -4.62
CA ALA A 54 2.99 12.28 -3.62
C ALA A 54 2.13 11.04 -3.92
N LEU A 55 0.86 11.23 -4.37
CA LEU A 55 -0.01 10.15 -4.84
C LEU A 55 0.60 9.42 -6.04
N GLY A 56 1.05 10.16 -7.06
CA GLY A 56 1.70 9.56 -8.24
C GLY A 56 2.96 8.77 -7.87
N ARG A 57 3.75 9.26 -6.90
CA ARG A 57 4.91 8.52 -6.41
C ARG A 57 4.53 7.26 -5.65
N MET A 58 3.49 7.32 -4.83
CA MET A 58 2.96 6.15 -4.13
C MET A 58 2.51 5.07 -5.11
N GLU A 59 1.76 5.43 -6.17
CA GLU A 59 1.34 4.47 -7.21
C GLU A 59 2.53 3.80 -7.91
N GLN A 60 3.61 4.56 -8.20
CA GLN A 60 4.83 4.00 -8.77
C GLN A 60 5.48 2.98 -7.83
N LEU A 61 5.60 3.31 -6.55
CA LEU A 61 6.18 2.42 -5.54
C LEU A 61 5.32 1.18 -5.31
N ASP A 62 4.00 1.32 -5.34
CA ASP A 62 3.07 0.18 -5.25
C ASP A 62 3.22 -0.76 -6.44
N GLY A 63 3.35 -0.21 -7.66
CA GLY A 63 3.60 -1.00 -8.86
C GLY A 63 4.95 -1.75 -8.80
N GLN A 64 6.01 -1.10 -8.34
CA GLN A 64 7.32 -1.74 -8.13
C GLN A 64 7.25 -2.84 -7.07
N LEU A 65 6.62 -2.54 -5.93
CA LEU A 65 6.47 -3.51 -4.84
C LEU A 65 5.70 -4.76 -5.27
N LEU A 66 4.61 -4.60 -6.02
CA LEU A 66 3.86 -5.74 -6.55
C LEU A 66 4.69 -6.58 -7.54
N GLN A 67 5.54 -5.94 -8.36
CA GLN A 67 6.47 -6.64 -9.24
C GLN A 67 7.56 -7.38 -8.45
N ASP A 68 8.16 -6.73 -7.44
CA ASP A 68 9.22 -7.31 -6.61
C ASP A 68 8.72 -8.48 -5.74
N LEU A 69 7.47 -8.41 -5.32
CA LEU A 69 6.81 -9.45 -4.51
C LEU A 69 6.05 -10.47 -5.36
N ALA A 70 5.97 -10.24 -6.68
CA ALA A 70 5.36 -11.21 -7.58
C ALA A 70 6.17 -12.52 -7.50
N PRO A 71 5.54 -13.61 -7.10
CA PRO A 71 6.20 -14.91 -7.10
C PRO A 71 6.58 -15.29 -8.53
N SER A 72 7.41 -16.32 -8.68
CA SER A 72 7.90 -16.81 -9.99
C SER A 72 6.79 -17.26 -10.96
N GLY A 73 5.52 -16.99 -10.63
CA GLY A 73 4.35 -17.29 -11.44
C GLY A 73 3.04 -17.05 -10.68
N PRO A 74 1.90 -17.10 -11.37
CA PRO A 74 0.60 -17.03 -10.73
C PRO A 74 0.42 -18.25 -9.81
N PRO A 75 -0.35 -18.11 -8.70
CA PRO A 75 -0.64 -19.22 -7.79
C PRO A 75 -1.42 -20.31 -8.54
N GLY A 76 -1.02 -21.56 -8.36
CA GLY A 76 -1.72 -22.73 -8.94
C GLY A 76 -2.85 -23.26 -8.03
N THR A 77 -2.89 -22.82 -6.78
CA THR A 77 -3.86 -23.26 -5.77
C THR A 77 -4.30 -22.12 -4.85
N VAL A 78 -5.46 -22.26 -4.23
CA VAL A 78 -5.95 -21.35 -3.17
C VAL A 78 -4.97 -21.31 -1.97
N ALA A 79 -4.33 -22.44 -1.65
CA ALA A 79 -3.36 -22.50 -0.57
C ALA A 79 -2.12 -21.65 -0.86
N GLU A 80 -1.56 -21.76 -2.07
CA GLU A 80 -0.43 -20.92 -2.51
C GLU A 80 -0.80 -19.44 -2.53
N LEU A 81 -1.98 -19.09 -3.03
CA LEU A 81 -2.47 -17.71 -3.00
C LEU A 81 -2.54 -17.17 -1.56
N ALA A 82 -3.09 -17.95 -0.64
CA ALA A 82 -3.20 -17.55 0.77
C ALA A 82 -1.83 -17.32 1.41
N ASP A 83 -0.84 -18.17 1.11
CA ASP A 83 0.53 -18.02 1.62
C ASP A 83 1.23 -16.79 1.01
N GLN A 84 1.02 -16.51 -0.29
CA GLN A 84 1.51 -15.31 -0.96
C GLN A 84 0.91 -14.03 -0.35
N LEU A 85 -0.41 -14.01 -0.11
CA LEU A 85 -1.09 -12.88 0.51
C LEU A 85 -0.62 -12.66 1.96
N ALA A 86 -0.39 -13.72 2.72
CA ALA A 86 0.20 -13.59 4.05
C ALA A 86 1.60 -12.99 4.00
N GLY A 87 2.45 -13.45 3.08
CA GLY A 87 3.78 -12.87 2.85
C GLY A 87 3.72 -11.40 2.44
N LEU A 88 2.78 -11.03 1.58
CA LEU A 88 2.54 -9.63 1.19
C LEU A 88 2.16 -8.77 2.40
N VAL A 89 1.21 -9.20 3.23
CA VAL A 89 0.82 -8.48 4.46
C VAL A 89 2.01 -8.29 5.39
N LEU A 90 2.83 -9.33 5.59
CA LEU A 90 4.05 -9.21 6.41
C LEU A 90 5.04 -8.20 5.84
N SER A 91 5.25 -8.22 4.54
CA SER A 91 6.13 -7.27 3.86
C SER A 91 5.62 -5.82 4.01
N LEU A 92 4.31 -5.61 3.78
CA LEU A 92 3.66 -4.30 3.86
C LEU A 92 3.63 -3.74 5.28
N THR A 93 3.53 -4.59 6.30
CA THR A 93 3.49 -4.15 7.71
C THR A 93 4.85 -4.18 8.40
N GLY A 94 5.86 -4.80 7.78
CA GLY A 94 7.24 -4.85 8.24
C GLY A 94 8.15 -3.92 7.44
N LYS A 95 8.85 -4.45 6.46
CA LYS A 95 9.84 -3.72 5.64
C LYS A 95 9.25 -2.45 4.99
N HIS A 96 7.99 -2.49 4.58
CA HIS A 96 7.32 -1.40 3.87
C HIS A 96 6.28 -0.65 4.74
N ALA A 97 6.34 -0.79 6.07
CA ALA A 97 5.37 -0.22 7.01
C ALA A 97 5.19 1.30 6.87
N ALA A 98 6.25 2.05 6.58
CA ALA A 98 6.17 3.49 6.36
C ALA A 98 5.33 3.83 5.11
N LEU A 99 5.57 3.14 3.99
CA LEU A 99 4.78 3.33 2.77
C LEU A 99 3.31 2.96 2.99
N THR A 100 3.04 1.88 3.71
CA THR A 100 1.67 1.45 4.03
C THR A 100 0.95 2.46 4.92
N ARG A 101 1.63 3.06 5.93
CA ARG A 101 1.06 4.17 6.71
C ARG A 101 0.74 5.39 5.86
N ALA A 102 1.66 5.76 4.94
CA ALA A 102 1.43 6.87 4.01
C ALA A 102 0.21 6.59 3.10
N ARG A 103 0.10 5.38 2.58
CA ARG A 103 -1.06 4.94 1.77
C ARG A 103 -2.36 5.07 2.53
N LEU A 104 -2.46 4.55 3.75
CA LEU A 104 -3.66 4.67 4.58
C LEU A 104 -4.03 6.14 4.84
N ALA A 105 -3.06 6.99 5.15
CA ALA A 105 -3.30 8.41 5.38
C ALA A 105 -3.77 9.13 4.11
N LEU A 106 -3.18 8.83 2.96
CA LEU A 106 -3.58 9.39 1.65
C LEU A 106 -4.97 8.88 1.24
N SER A 107 -5.28 7.61 1.45
CA SER A 107 -6.59 7.04 1.13
C SER A 107 -7.73 7.69 1.93
N LEU A 108 -7.50 8.00 3.20
CA LEU A 108 -8.48 8.70 4.03
C LEU A 108 -8.66 10.18 3.65
N ASP A 109 -7.60 10.85 3.19
CA ASP A 109 -7.63 12.27 2.81
C ASP A 109 -8.11 12.48 1.36
N GLN A 110 -7.77 11.54 0.46
CA GLN A 110 -8.00 11.62 -0.99
C GLN A 110 -8.67 10.35 -1.54
N PRO A 111 -9.86 9.96 -1.05
CA PRO A 111 -10.47 8.67 -1.41
C PRO A 111 -10.74 8.52 -2.91
N ASP A 112 -11.11 9.58 -3.61
CA ASP A 112 -11.38 9.53 -5.05
C ASP A 112 -10.10 9.31 -5.87
N ALA A 113 -8.96 9.83 -5.41
CA ALA A 113 -7.69 9.67 -6.11
C ALA A 113 -7.17 8.23 -6.06
N VAL A 114 -7.39 7.50 -4.96
CA VAL A 114 -6.92 6.11 -4.80
C VAL A 114 -7.90 5.06 -5.34
N LYS A 115 -9.13 5.46 -5.63
CA LYS A 115 -10.23 4.58 -6.03
C LYS A 115 -9.91 3.70 -7.24
N ALA A 116 -9.35 4.29 -8.29
CA ALA A 116 -9.02 3.56 -9.52
C ALA A 116 -7.94 2.47 -9.27
N GLY A 117 -6.94 2.78 -8.43
CA GLY A 117 -5.91 1.82 -8.02
C GLY A 117 -6.49 0.65 -7.24
N HIS A 118 -7.36 0.94 -6.28
CA HIS A 118 -8.06 -0.09 -5.50
C HIS A 118 -8.88 -1.04 -6.39
N PHE A 119 -9.68 -0.50 -7.31
CA PHE A 119 -10.48 -1.35 -8.22
C PHE A 119 -9.62 -2.20 -9.16
N ARG A 120 -8.47 -1.70 -9.62
CA ARG A 120 -7.53 -2.52 -10.41
C ARG A 120 -6.98 -3.69 -9.59
N LEU A 121 -6.62 -3.45 -8.33
CA LEU A 121 -6.10 -4.49 -7.43
C LEU A 121 -7.15 -5.57 -7.14
N VAL A 122 -8.37 -5.16 -6.77
CA VAL A 122 -9.49 -6.08 -6.49
C VAL A 122 -9.87 -6.86 -7.76
N GLY A 123 -9.91 -6.21 -8.93
CA GLY A 123 -10.19 -6.89 -10.20
C GLY A 123 -9.08 -7.90 -10.59
N GLY A 124 -7.83 -7.60 -10.31
CA GLY A 124 -6.72 -8.56 -10.46
C GLY A 124 -6.89 -9.79 -9.56
N MET A 125 -7.31 -9.57 -8.31
CA MET A 125 -7.64 -10.66 -7.37
C MET A 125 -8.81 -11.49 -7.84
N GLU A 126 -9.90 -10.86 -8.31
CA GLU A 126 -11.07 -11.54 -8.90
C GLU A 126 -10.65 -12.47 -10.05
N ASN A 127 -9.84 -11.97 -10.99
CA ASN A 127 -9.35 -12.78 -12.11
C ASN A 127 -8.52 -13.98 -11.62
N THR A 128 -7.68 -13.78 -10.61
CA THR A 128 -6.88 -14.87 -10.02
C THR A 128 -7.79 -15.93 -9.38
N LEU A 129 -8.78 -15.50 -8.59
CA LEU A 129 -9.73 -16.41 -7.93
C LEU A 129 -10.59 -17.18 -8.95
N ALA A 130 -11.04 -16.51 -10.00
CA ALA A 130 -11.78 -17.16 -11.09
C ALA A 130 -10.93 -18.21 -11.81
N ALA A 131 -9.64 -17.93 -12.08
CA ALA A 131 -8.71 -18.88 -12.67
C ALA A 131 -8.45 -20.10 -11.77
N LEU A 132 -8.53 -19.93 -10.44
CA LEU A 132 -8.44 -21.01 -9.46
C LEU A 132 -9.76 -21.78 -9.25
N GLY A 133 -10.82 -21.41 -9.97
CA GLY A 133 -12.13 -22.06 -9.87
C GLY A 133 -12.92 -21.69 -8.60
N VAL A 134 -12.58 -20.59 -7.93
CA VAL A 134 -13.31 -20.11 -6.76
C VAL A 134 -14.68 -19.55 -7.20
N THR A 135 -15.75 -20.04 -6.59
CA THR A 135 -17.11 -19.52 -6.83
C THR A 135 -17.25 -18.12 -6.21
N ASP A 136 -18.11 -17.28 -6.80
CA ASP A 136 -18.34 -15.91 -6.35
C ASP A 136 -17.04 -15.07 -6.27
N ALA A 137 -16.11 -15.27 -7.22
CA ALA A 137 -14.76 -14.67 -7.22
C ALA A 137 -14.76 -13.16 -6.93
N ALA A 138 -15.72 -12.41 -7.48
CA ALA A 138 -15.86 -10.97 -7.25
C ALA A 138 -16.18 -10.60 -5.79
N ALA A 139 -17.07 -11.37 -5.14
CA ALA A 139 -17.39 -11.16 -3.72
C ALA A 139 -16.20 -11.56 -2.85
N ARG A 140 -15.60 -12.72 -3.12
CA ARG A 140 -14.43 -13.24 -2.39
C ARG A 140 -13.21 -12.34 -2.52
N ALA A 141 -13.00 -11.71 -3.68
CA ALA A 141 -11.93 -10.73 -3.87
C ALA A 141 -12.08 -9.52 -2.94
N ARG A 142 -13.31 -9.01 -2.78
CA ARG A 142 -13.61 -7.93 -1.83
C ARG A 142 -13.38 -8.38 -0.38
N ASP A 143 -13.90 -9.55 0.01
CA ASP A 143 -13.74 -10.09 1.37
C ASP A 143 -12.26 -10.22 1.75
N VAL A 144 -11.42 -10.71 0.82
CA VAL A 144 -9.98 -10.84 1.02
C VAL A 144 -9.29 -9.48 1.11
N ALA A 145 -9.68 -8.52 0.27
CA ALA A 145 -9.13 -7.16 0.31
C ALA A 145 -9.49 -6.46 1.64
N ASP A 146 -10.76 -6.50 2.05
CA ASP A 146 -11.25 -5.90 3.31
C ASP A 146 -10.56 -6.55 4.53
N TYR A 147 -10.40 -7.88 4.52
CA TYR A 147 -9.65 -8.59 5.55
C TYR A 147 -8.19 -8.14 5.60
N GLY A 148 -7.53 -8.06 4.45
CA GLY A 148 -6.14 -7.63 4.33
C GLY A 148 -5.93 -6.21 4.85
N ASP A 149 -6.78 -5.27 4.47
CA ASP A 149 -6.74 -3.88 4.94
C ASP A 149 -6.96 -3.80 6.46
N GLY A 150 -7.92 -4.56 7.01
CA GLY A 150 -8.15 -4.62 8.44
C GLY A 150 -6.96 -5.18 9.22
N VAL A 151 -6.33 -6.24 8.70
CA VAL A 151 -5.12 -6.82 9.32
C VAL A 151 -3.96 -5.84 9.28
N MET A 152 -3.70 -5.21 8.14
CA MET A 152 -2.63 -4.21 7.98
C MET A 152 -2.85 -3.02 8.91
N LEU A 153 -4.07 -2.47 8.97
CA LEU A 153 -4.40 -1.39 9.89
C LEU A 153 -4.10 -1.76 11.34
N HIS A 154 -4.52 -2.95 11.79
CA HIS A 154 -4.28 -3.38 13.17
C HIS A 154 -2.80 -3.63 13.47
N LEU A 155 -2.05 -4.24 12.55
CA LEU A 155 -0.61 -4.47 12.72
C LEU A 155 0.20 -3.17 12.73
N LEU A 156 -0.27 -2.13 12.05
CA LEU A 156 0.38 -0.81 12.04
C LEU A 156 -0.06 0.10 13.21
N THR A 157 -1.09 -0.29 13.97
CA THR A 157 -1.68 0.53 15.05
C THR A 157 -1.76 -0.23 16.37
N VAL A 158 -2.91 -0.84 16.67
CA VAL A 158 -3.22 -1.43 17.98
C VAL A 158 -2.44 -2.72 18.29
N ARG A 159 -1.91 -3.39 17.27
CA ARG A 159 -1.10 -4.61 17.41
C ARG A 159 0.35 -4.43 16.93
N ARG A 160 0.83 -3.18 16.84
CA ARG A 160 2.16 -2.85 16.29
C ARG A 160 3.33 -3.50 17.04
N ASP A 161 3.15 -3.80 18.32
CA ASP A 161 4.18 -4.41 19.18
C ASP A 161 4.09 -5.94 19.19
N GLY A 162 3.10 -6.51 18.47
CA GLY A 162 2.90 -7.95 18.33
C GLY A 162 3.74 -8.55 17.20
N GLN A 163 3.94 -9.86 17.28
CA GLN A 163 4.54 -10.62 16.16
C GLN A 163 3.41 -11.01 15.19
N PRO A 164 3.45 -10.56 13.91
CA PRO A 164 2.47 -11.00 12.94
C PRO A 164 2.67 -12.49 12.60
N ASP A 165 1.58 -13.24 12.61
CA ASP A 165 1.56 -14.68 12.33
C ASP A 165 1.09 -14.93 10.88
N ALA A 166 2.05 -15.25 10.00
CA ALA A 166 1.77 -15.55 8.59
C ALA A 166 0.84 -16.76 8.45
N ALA A 167 1.00 -17.79 9.27
CA ALA A 167 0.18 -18.99 9.19
C ALA A 167 -1.28 -18.70 9.57
N ALA A 168 -1.50 -17.88 10.59
CA ALA A 168 -2.85 -17.44 10.99
C ALA A 168 -3.50 -16.57 9.89
N ILE A 169 -2.76 -15.66 9.24
CA ILE A 169 -3.25 -14.85 8.14
C ILE A 169 -3.63 -15.75 6.95
N ALA A 170 -2.75 -16.66 6.52
CA ALA A 170 -3.02 -17.58 5.43
C ALA A 170 -4.21 -18.50 5.73
N ALA A 171 -4.35 -19.01 6.97
CA ALA A 171 -5.48 -19.81 7.38
C ALA A 171 -6.80 -19.02 7.33
N ALA A 172 -6.79 -17.73 7.67
CA ALA A 172 -7.97 -16.87 7.57
C ALA A 172 -8.36 -16.64 6.10
N VAL A 173 -7.40 -16.35 5.22
CA VAL A 173 -7.65 -16.21 3.78
C VAL A 173 -8.24 -17.50 3.21
N ARG A 174 -7.68 -18.67 3.55
CA ARG A 174 -8.25 -19.97 3.11
C ARG A 174 -9.70 -20.18 3.56
N ARG A 175 -10.06 -19.74 4.78
CA ARG A 175 -11.46 -19.79 5.26
C ARG A 175 -12.39 -18.86 4.48
N LEU A 176 -11.94 -17.67 4.14
CA LEU A 176 -12.71 -16.74 3.31
C LEU A 176 -12.95 -17.27 1.90
N LEU A 177 -12.02 -18.07 1.37
CA LEU A 177 -12.07 -18.64 0.02
C LEU A 177 -12.65 -20.07 -0.02
N ALA A 178 -13.02 -20.65 1.13
CA ALA A 178 -13.66 -21.95 1.19
C ALA A 178 -15.05 -21.92 0.53
N PRO A 179 -15.48 -23.03 -0.12
CA PRO A 179 -16.79 -23.16 -0.73
C PRO A 179 -17.95 -22.84 0.21
#